data_76db89585fe7cb9365719cce1592665c
#
_entry.id   76db89585fe7cb9365719cce1592665c
#
_cell.length_a   1.000
_cell.length_b   1.000
_cell.length_c   1.000
_cell.angle_alpha   90.00
_cell.angle_beta   90.00
_cell.angle_gamma   90.00
#
_symmetry.space_group_name_H-M   'P 1'
#
loop_
_entity.id
_entity.type
_entity.pdbx_description
1 polymer ?
#
loop_
_entity_poly.entity_id
_entity_poly.type
_entity_poly.pdbx_seq_one_letter_code
_entity_poly.pdbx_strand_id
1 'polypeptide(L)'
;MAHSSNVENYPIHRGKWIRERLLGGRVPDVPITVDAQIPENDKKTLRERMDRTRGAECWKCHRLMDPLGLPCEQYDHFGSLRKTEKERPVVVTGAIINSGVPGLAGPVAGPEELIKKLAESEHVQQVFVRYAFRFWMGRNETLEDARTLQDAHKAYKQSDGSMSALLKSLLTSDAFLYRTGANPKGVASHED
;
A
#
# COMPACT_ATOMS: atom_id res chain seq x y z
N MET A 1 3.91 -0.96 15.77
CA MET A 1 3.53 -0.29 14.51
C MET A 1 4.57 -0.57 13.44
N ALA A 2 4.15 -1.02 12.25
CA ALA A 2 5.09 -1.46 11.20
C ALA A 2 5.89 -0.32 10.52
N HIS A 3 5.50 0.94 10.75
CA HIS A 3 6.11 2.10 10.09
C HIS A 3 6.37 3.24 11.08
N SER A 4 7.14 2.94 12.11
CA SER A 4 7.66 3.88 13.11
C SER A 4 8.98 3.35 13.67
N SER A 5 9.82 4.25 14.19
CA SER A 5 10.97 3.89 15.00
C SER A 5 10.63 3.93 16.49
N ASN A 6 11.63 3.77 17.34
CA ASN A 6 11.48 3.92 18.78
C ASN A 6 11.25 5.36 19.22
N VAL A 7 11.40 6.34 18.33
CA VAL A 7 11.35 7.76 18.65
C VAL A 7 10.38 8.57 17.79
N GLU A 8 10.01 8.05 16.59
CA GLU A 8 9.26 8.85 15.65
C GLU A 8 8.45 7.99 14.63
N ASN A 9 7.37 8.56 14.09
CA ASN A 9 6.61 7.99 13.00
C ASN A 9 7.34 8.07 11.66
N TYR A 10 7.01 7.13 10.75
CA TYR A 10 7.48 7.14 9.36
C TYR A 10 6.29 7.26 8.38
N PRO A 11 5.70 8.46 8.24
CA PRO A 11 4.54 8.65 7.36
C PRO A 11 4.85 8.35 5.89
N ILE A 12 6.06 8.60 5.42
CA ILE A 12 6.50 8.29 4.05
C ILE A 12 6.42 6.78 3.81
N HIS A 13 6.99 5.97 4.70
CA HIS A 13 6.96 4.50 4.59
C HIS A 13 5.54 3.96 4.70
N ARG A 14 4.73 4.51 5.59
CA ARG A 14 3.32 4.16 5.74
C ARG A 14 2.54 4.49 4.48
N GLY A 15 2.74 5.68 3.91
CA GLY A 15 2.11 6.10 2.65
C GLY A 15 2.55 5.24 1.46
N LYS A 16 3.83 4.90 1.36
CA LYS A 16 4.34 3.94 0.37
C LYS A 16 3.66 2.59 0.51
N TRP A 17 3.56 2.07 1.74
CA TRP A 17 2.90 0.80 2.01
C TRP A 17 1.43 0.80 1.59
N ILE A 18 0.66 1.85 1.94
CA ILE A 18 -0.74 2.00 1.51
C ILE A 18 -0.83 2.03 -0.02
N ARG A 19 0.05 2.81 -0.66
CA ARG A 19 0.09 2.92 -2.12
C ARG A 19 0.33 1.59 -2.82
N GLU A 20 1.30 0.82 -2.33
CA GLU A 20 1.71 -0.41 -2.99
C GLU A 20 0.85 -1.60 -2.59
N ARG A 21 0.47 -1.71 -1.31
CA ARG A 21 -0.18 -2.91 -0.75
C ARG A 21 -1.69 -2.85 -0.75
N LEU A 22 -2.28 -1.65 -0.70
CA LEU A 22 -3.73 -1.49 -0.71
C LEU A 22 -4.24 -0.92 -2.04
N LEU A 23 -3.53 0.04 -2.62
CA LEU A 23 -3.93 0.62 -3.90
C LEU A 23 -3.31 -0.07 -5.13
N GLY A 24 -2.41 -1.04 -4.95
CA GLY A 24 -1.79 -1.80 -6.04
C GLY A 24 -0.89 -0.96 -6.97
N GLY A 25 -0.59 0.28 -6.57
CA GLY A 25 0.30 1.16 -7.30
C GLY A 25 1.78 0.85 -7.03
N ARG A 26 2.66 1.61 -7.66
CA ARG A 26 4.10 1.52 -7.44
C ARG A 26 4.65 2.92 -7.15
N VAL A 27 5.59 2.98 -6.21
CA VAL A 27 6.41 4.16 -5.99
C VAL A 27 7.80 3.87 -6.54
N PRO A 28 8.35 4.73 -7.40
CA PRO A 28 9.71 4.53 -7.92
C PRO A 28 10.73 4.45 -6.78
N ASP A 29 11.80 3.72 -7.02
CA ASP A 29 12.91 3.64 -6.08
C ASP A 29 13.63 4.99 -5.99
N VAL A 30 14.19 5.29 -4.81
CA VAL A 30 14.92 6.53 -4.58
C VAL A 30 16.24 6.49 -5.36
N PRO A 31 16.53 7.49 -6.21
CA PRO A 31 17.82 7.57 -6.89
C PRO A 31 18.97 7.64 -5.87
N ILE A 32 20.07 6.96 -6.15
CA ILE A 32 21.25 6.91 -5.26
C ILE A 32 21.82 8.30 -4.94
N THR A 33 21.60 9.26 -5.84
CA THR A 33 22.08 10.65 -5.69
C THR A 33 21.23 11.52 -4.79
N VAL A 34 20.09 11.02 -4.29
CA VAL A 34 19.15 11.80 -3.47
C VAL A 34 19.43 11.56 -1.98
N ASP A 35 19.69 12.63 -1.24
CA ASP A 35 19.63 12.61 0.22
C ASP A 35 18.16 12.52 0.66
N ALA A 36 17.75 11.31 1.03
CA ALA A 36 16.37 10.98 1.40
C ALA A 36 16.06 11.26 2.88
N GLN A 37 16.99 11.77 3.66
CA GLN A 37 16.77 12.00 5.08
C GLN A 37 15.90 13.24 5.32
N ILE A 38 14.92 13.11 6.20
CA ILE A 38 14.16 14.24 6.73
C ILE A 38 15.02 14.90 7.82
N PRO A 39 15.38 16.19 7.70
CA PRO A 39 16.23 16.85 8.68
C PRO A 39 15.62 16.80 10.07
N GLU A 40 16.42 16.52 11.08
CA GLU A 40 16.00 16.65 12.44
C GLU A 40 15.84 18.13 12.82
N ASN A 41 14.76 18.44 13.53
CA ASN A 41 14.51 19.77 14.09
C ASN A 41 13.53 19.62 15.25
N ASP A 42 14.01 19.89 16.45
CA ASP A 42 13.26 19.74 17.69
C ASP A 42 12.17 20.80 17.90
N LYS A 43 12.17 21.89 17.11
CA LYS A 43 11.17 22.96 17.13
C LYS A 43 10.06 22.79 16.10
N LYS A 44 10.22 21.86 15.13
CA LYS A 44 9.26 21.62 14.05
C LYS A 44 8.53 20.30 14.23
N THR A 45 7.24 20.29 13.90
CA THR A 45 6.49 19.05 13.77
C THR A 45 7.05 18.19 12.62
N LEU A 46 6.78 16.89 12.63
CA LEU A 46 7.20 16.02 11.54
C LEU A 46 6.65 16.48 10.19
N ARG A 47 5.39 16.89 10.14
CA ARG A 47 4.78 17.44 8.93
C ARG A 47 5.51 18.68 8.40
N GLU A 48 5.92 19.60 9.27
CA GLU A 48 6.70 20.78 8.87
C GLU A 48 8.11 20.43 8.39
N ARG A 49 8.72 19.39 8.95
CA ARG A 49 10.01 18.89 8.45
C ARG A 49 9.87 18.22 7.08
N MET A 50 8.75 17.59 6.82
CA MET A 50 8.41 16.99 5.53
C MET A 50 8.11 18.01 4.41
N ASP A 51 8.01 19.31 4.70
CA ASP A 51 7.90 20.31 3.63
C ASP A 51 9.08 20.28 2.64
N ARG A 52 10.24 19.75 3.06
CA ARG A 52 11.36 19.45 2.18
C ARG A 52 10.96 18.53 1.00
N THR A 53 10.06 17.59 1.21
CA THR A 53 9.63 16.63 0.16
C THR A 53 8.75 17.27 -0.92
N ARG A 54 8.32 18.52 -0.73
CA ARG A 54 7.49 19.28 -1.68
C ARG A 54 8.27 19.97 -2.79
N GLY A 55 9.62 19.95 -2.72
CA GLY A 55 10.46 20.40 -3.82
C GLY A 55 10.18 19.62 -5.12
N ALA A 56 10.30 20.29 -6.27
CA ALA A 56 9.84 19.76 -7.57
C ALA A 56 10.32 18.32 -7.86
N GLU A 57 11.59 18.03 -7.61
CA GLU A 57 12.15 16.69 -7.85
C GLU A 57 11.64 15.65 -6.85
N CYS A 58 11.60 15.98 -5.57
CA CYS A 58 11.11 15.07 -4.53
C CYS A 58 9.61 14.81 -4.67
N TRP A 59 8.84 15.84 -5.03
CA TRP A 59 7.39 15.76 -5.12
C TRP A 59 6.90 14.80 -6.21
N LYS A 60 7.71 14.50 -7.22
CA LYS A 60 7.38 13.50 -8.25
C LYS A 60 6.98 12.14 -7.64
N CYS A 61 7.67 11.71 -6.58
CA CYS A 61 7.40 10.47 -5.84
C CYS A 61 6.56 10.73 -4.58
N HIS A 62 6.90 11.77 -3.79
CA HIS A 62 6.28 12.03 -2.50
C HIS A 62 4.79 12.35 -2.59
N ARG A 63 4.31 12.97 -3.69
CA ARG A 63 2.88 13.16 -3.94
C ARG A 63 2.06 11.87 -3.94
N LEU A 64 2.70 10.73 -4.20
CA LEU A 64 2.03 9.42 -4.22
C LEU A 64 1.96 8.76 -2.85
N MET A 65 2.78 9.21 -1.89
CA MET A 65 2.96 8.60 -0.56
C MET A 65 2.54 9.51 0.58
N ASP A 66 3.08 10.72 0.64
CA ASP A 66 2.93 11.61 1.80
C ASP A 66 1.45 11.89 2.14
N PRO A 67 0.58 12.20 1.16
CA PRO A 67 -0.84 12.43 1.44
C PRO A 67 -1.57 11.22 2.01
N LEU A 68 -1.08 10.00 1.76
CA LEU A 68 -1.63 8.75 2.29
C LEU A 68 -1.13 8.44 3.70
N GLY A 69 0.11 8.81 4.00
CA GLY A 69 0.71 8.48 5.29
C GLY A 69 0.41 9.49 6.39
N LEU A 70 0.28 10.77 6.04
CA LEU A 70 0.07 11.88 6.97
C LEU A 70 -1.25 11.84 7.76
N PRO A 71 -2.38 11.32 7.27
CA PRO A 71 -3.60 11.23 8.05
C PRO A 71 -3.45 10.51 9.39
N CYS A 72 -2.56 9.52 9.47
CA CYS A 72 -2.36 8.76 10.71
C CYS A 72 -1.43 9.43 11.72
N GLU A 73 -1.03 10.68 11.54
CA GLU A 73 -0.16 11.41 12.49
C GLU A 73 -0.83 11.75 13.82
N GLN A 74 -2.15 11.58 13.94
CA GLN A 74 -2.80 11.63 15.25
C GLN A 74 -2.43 10.47 16.18
N TYR A 75 -1.75 9.44 15.68
CA TYR A 75 -1.19 8.37 16.50
C TYR A 75 0.33 8.54 16.55
N ASP A 76 0.90 8.46 17.75
CA ASP A 76 2.35 8.51 17.93
C ASP A 76 3.02 7.19 17.50
N HIS A 77 4.33 7.10 17.65
CA HIS A 77 5.12 5.93 17.28
C HIS A 77 4.81 4.68 18.13
N PHE A 78 4.17 4.82 19.28
CA PHE A 78 3.63 3.73 20.11
C PHE A 78 2.18 3.36 19.74
N GLY A 79 1.50 4.17 18.93
CA GLY A 79 0.10 3.99 18.59
C GLY A 79 -0.86 4.70 19.52
N SER A 80 -0.39 5.50 20.44
CA SER A 80 -1.23 6.30 21.33
C SER A 80 -1.79 7.52 20.61
N LEU A 81 -3.06 7.83 20.89
CA LEU A 81 -3.71 8.99 20.32
C LEU A 81 -3.10 10.28 20.89
N ARG A 82 -2.68 11.18 19.99
CA ARG A 82 -2.17 12.50 20.36
C ARG A 82 -2.97 13.61 19.67
N LYS A 83 -3.22 14.70 20.38
CA LYS A 83 -3.86 15.90 19.85
C LYS A 83 -2.86 16.97 19.43
N THR A 84 -1.67 16.94 20.01
CA THR A 84 -0.62 17.91 19.77
C THR A 84 0.72 17.25 19.51
N GLU A 85 1.55 17.90 18.73
CA GLU A 85 2.96 17.61 18.51
C GLU A 85 3.74 18.92 18.63
N LYS A 86 4.77 18.96 19.48
CA LYS A 86 5.53 20.19 19.76
C LYS A 86 4.61 21.38 20.10
N GLU A 87 3.63 21.14 20.97
CA GLU A 87 2.62 22.11 21.45
C GLU A 87 1.69 22.67 20.36
N ARG A 88 1.73 22.12 19.15
CA ARG A 88 0.87 22.51 18.02
C ARG A 88 -0.18 21.42 17.74
N PRO A 89 -1.37 21.78 17.29
CA PRO A 89 -2.37 20.80 16.89
C PRO A 89 -1.83 19.86 15.78
N VAL A 90 -2.07 18.57 15.91
CA VAL A 90 -1.70 17.61 14.87
C VAL A 90 -2.61 17.79 13.66
N VAL A 91 -2.03 17.99 12.49
CA VAL A 91 -2.76 18.09 11.22
C VAL A 91 -2.89 16.72 10.59
N VAL A 92 -4.12 16.23 10.50
CA VAL A 92 -4.43 14.85 10.05
C VAL A 92 -5.02 14.76 8.63
N THR A 93 -5.11 15.89 7.94
CA THR A 93 -5.61 15.91 6.55
C THR A 93 -4.65 15.24 5.57
N GLY A 94 -5.19 14.58 4.58
CA GLY A 94 -4.45 13.94 3.50
C GLY A 94 -5.26 13.81 2.23
N ALA A 95 -4.85 12.91 1.35
CA ALA A 95 -5.58 12.63 0.11
C ALA A 95 -5.20 11.27 -0.49
N ILE A 96 -6.14 10.66 -1.18
CA ILE A 96 -5.87 9.55 -2.09
C ILE A 96 -5.64 10.14 -3.49
N ILE A 97 -4.42 10.04 -3.99
CA ILE A 97 -4.01 10.62 -5.28
C ILE A 97 -3.73 9.52 -6.28
N ASN A 98 -4.16 9.69 -7.52
CA ASN A 98 -3.87 8.76 -8.62
C ASN A 98 -4.17 7.29 -8.25
N SER A 99 -5.35 7.04 -7.68
CA SER A 99 -5.79 5.68 -7.35
C SER A 99 -5.96 4.78 -8.58
N GLY A 100 -6.18 5.39 -9.75
CA GLY A 100 -6.61 4.66 -10.95
C GLY A 100 -8.06 4.17 -10.89
N VAL A 101 -8.77 4.48 -9.81
CA VAL A 101 -10.16 4.05 -9.56
C VAL A 101 -11.08 5.26 -9.52
N PRO A 102 -12.11 5.31 -10.37
CA PRO A 102 -13.10 6.38 -10.33
C PRO A 102 -13.75 6.51 -8.95
N GLY A 103 -13.85 7.73 -8.43
CA GLY A 103 -14.50 8.02 -7.15
C GLY A 103 -13.68 7.71 -5.88
N LEU A 104 -12.55 7.00 -5.98
CA LEU A 104 -11.70 6.72 -4.82
C LEU A 104 -10.73 7.87 -4.52
N ALA A 105 -10.25 8.57 -5.55
CA ALA A 105 -9.34 9.70 -5.38
C ALA A 105 -10.05 10.90 -4.75
N GLY A 106 -9.31 11.66 -3.95
CA GLY A 106 -9.80 12.89 -3.32
C GLY A 106 -9.21 13.14 -1.93
N PRO A 107 -9.55 14.28 -1.32
CA PRO A 107 -9.11 14.62 0.02
C PRO A 107 -9.71 13.69 1.07
N VAL A 108 -9.01 13.58 2.19
CA VAL A 108 -9.49 12.91 3.42
C VAL A 108 -9.24 13.81 4.63
N ALA A 109 -10.22 13.91 5.51
CA ALA A 109 -10.14 14.75 6.70
C ALA A 109 -9.28 14.13 7.81
N GLY A 110 -9.06 12.80 7.75
CA GLY A 110 -8.28 12.09 8.74
C GLY A 110 -8.17 10.59 8.45
N PRO A 111 -7.60 9.82 9.38
CA PRO A 111 -7.35 8.40 9.18
C PRO A 111 -8.65 7.59 9.08
N GLU A 112 -9.69 7.97 9.81
CA GLU A 112 -10.98 7.25 9.78
C GLU A 112 -11.61 7.30 8.40
N GLU A 113 -11.65 8.49 7.78
CA GLU A 113 -12.16 8.64 6.42
C GLU A 113 -11.27 7.91 5.40
N LEU A 114 -9.94 7.97 5.57
CA LEU A 114 -9.00 7.23 4.72
C LEU A 114 -9.27 5.72 4.80
N ILE A 115 -9.36 5.18 6.01
CA ILE A 115 -9.60 3.75 6.25
C ILE A 115 -10.95 3.34 5.67
N LYS A 116 -12.00 4.13 5.89
CA LYS A 116 -13.33 3.86 5.36
C LYS A 116 -13.34 3.79 3.83
N LYS A 117 -12.78 4.80 3.16
CA LYS A 117 -12.68 4.83 1.69
C LYS A 117 -11.91 3.62 1.13
N LEU A 118 -10.81 3.23 1.80
CA LEU A 118 -10.03 2.07 1.40
C LEU A 118 -10.80 0.75 1.62
N ALA A 119 -11.47 0.59 2.76
CA ALA A 119 -12.22 -0.61 3.10
C ALA A 119 -13.44 -0.84 2.18
N GLU A 120 -14.13 0.23 1.78
CA GLU A 120 -15.27 0.18 0.88
C GLU A 120 -14.88 -0.01 -0.60
N SER A 121 -13.61 0.10 -0.94
CA SER A 121 -13.13 0.02 -2.33
C SER A 121 -12.99 -1.42 -2.79
N GLU A 122 -13.77 -1.81 -3.80
CA GLU A 122 -13.65 -3.12 -4.45
C GLU A 122 -12.25 -3.35 -5.05
N HIS A 123 -11.62 -2.30 -5.58
CA HIS A 123 -10.24 -2.35 -6.06
C HIS A 123 -9.26 -2.74 -4.95
N VAL A 124 -9.39 -2.17 -3.76
CA VAL A 124 -8.55 -2.52 -2.60
C VAL A 124 -8.76 -3.98 -2.20
N GLN A 125 -10.00 -4.47 -2.22
CA GLN A 125 -10.30 -5.89 -1.98
C GLN A 125 -9.62 -6.79 -3.03
N GLN A 126 -9.68 -6.42 -4.31
CA GLN A 126 -9.00 -7.17 -5.38
C GLN A 126 -7.47 -7.18 -5.20
N VAL A 127 -6.88 -6.05 -4.82
CA VAL A 127 -5.45 -5.96 -4.50
C VAL A 127 -5.11 -6.86 -3.32
N PHE A 128 -5.93 -6.87 -2.27
CA PHE A 128 -5.76 -7.76 -1.11
C PHE A 128 -5.81 -9.24 -1.52
N VAL A 129 -6.81 -9.64 -2.30
CA VAL A 129 -6.93 -11.02 -2.83
C VAL A 129 -5.70 -11.41 -3.66
N ARG A 130 -5.18 -10.48 -4.48
CA ARG A 130 -3.95 -10.70 -5.26
C ARG A 130 -2.75 -10.96 -4.36
N TYR A 131 -2.58 -10.20 -3.26
CA TYR A 131 -1.50 -10.44 -2.31
C TYR A 131 -1.69 -11.76 -1.55
N ALA A 132 -2.91 -12.13 -1.18
CA ALA A 132 -3.21 -13.43 -0.62
C ALA A 132 -2.84 -14.56 -1.60
N PHE A 133 -3.19 -14.42 -2.87
CA PHE A 133 -2.77 -15.36 -3.92
C PHE A 133 -1.24 -15.51 -3.96
N ARG A 134 -0.51 -14.39 -4.08
CA ARG A 134 0.97 -14.42 -4.14
C ARG A 134 1.60 -15.10 -2.93
N PHE A 135 1.04 -14.85 -1.75
CA PHE A 135 1.54 -15.45 -0.51
C PHE A 135 1.33 -16.97 -0.50
N TRP A 136 0.12 -17.43 -0.81
CA TRP A 136 -0.21 -18.85 -0.70
C TRP A 136 0.27 -19.68 -1.90
N MET A 137 0.33 -19.09 -3.10
CA MET A 137 0.87 -19.76 -4.28
C MET A 137 2.40 -19.72 -4.33
N GLY A 138 3.07 -18.86 -3.54
CA GLY A 138 4.51 -18.68 -3.56
C GLY A 138 5.05 -18.09 -4.89
N ARG A 139 4.17 -17.47 -5.70
CA ARG A 139 4.51 -16.88 -7.00
C ARG A 139 3.59 -15.70 -7.33
N ASN A 140 4.00 -14.89 -8.28
CA ASN A 140 3.12 -13.89 -8.85
C ASN A 140 2.05 -14.54 -9.74
N GLU A 141 0.92 -13.85 -9.89
CA GLU A 141 -0.14 -14.20 -10.83
C GLU A 141 0.28 -14.02 -12.28
N THR A 142 -0.31 -14.83 -13.15
CA THR A 142 -0.24 -14.73 -14.60
C THR A 142 -1.64 -14.48 -15.17
N LEU A 143 -1.77 -14.29 -16.47
CA LEU A 143 -3.08 -14.16 -17.10
C LEU A 143 -3.95 -15.43 -16.95
N GLU A 144 -3.32 -16.60 -16.87
CA GLU A 144 -3.99 -17.88 -16.66
C GLU A 144 -4.68 -17.98 -15.29
N ASP A 145 -4.19 -17.21 -14.31
CA ASP A 145 -4.76 -17.16 -12.95
C ASP A 145 -5.99 -16.25 -12.84
N ALA A 146 -6.39 -15.57 -13.91
CA ALA A 146 -7.47 -14.58 -13.87
C ALA A 146 -8.77 -15.15 -13.28
N ARG A 147 -9.15 -16.37 -13.68
CA ARG A 147 -10.34 -17.05 -13.16
C ARG A 147 -10.20 -17.35 -11.67
N THR A 148 -9.07 -17.90 -11.23
CA THR A 148 -8.80 -18.18 -9.81
C THR A 148 -8.92 -16.93 -8.96
N LEU A 149 -8.36 -15.80 -9.41
CA LEU A 149 -8.44 -14.51 -8.71
C LEU A 149 -9.88 -13.97 -8.65
N GLN A 150 -10.65 -14.10 -9.75
CA GLN A 150 -12.06 -13.69 -9.79
C GLN A 150 -12.91 -14.53 -8.84
N ASP A 151 -12.76 -15.86 -8.86
CA ASP A 151 -13.50 -16.77 -7.98
C ASP A 151 -13.14 -16.53 -6.50
N ALA A 152 -11.86 -16.31 -6.20
CA ALA A 152 -11.40 -15.98 -4.85
C ALA A 152 -11.94 -14.62 -4.36
N HIS A 153 -11.95 -13.59 -5.21
CA HIS A 153 -12.55 -12.30 -4.88
C HIS A 153 -14.06 -12.42 -4.65
N LYS A 154 -14.76 -13.17 -5.51
CA LYS A 154 -16.19 -13.44 -5.36
C LYS A 154 -16.49 -14.16 -4.04
N ALA A 155 -15.73 -15.20 -3.69
CA ALA A 155 -15.89 -15.92 -2.43
C ALA A 155 -15.65 -15.01 -1.22
N TYR A 156 -14.63 -14.15 -1.26
CA TYR A 156 -14.33 -13.15 -0.24
C TYR A 156 -15.47 -12.15 -0.07
N LYS A 157 -15.97 -11.59 -1.17
CA LYS A 157 -17.04 -10.59 -1.17
C LYS A 157 -18.38 -11.18 -0.70
N GLN A 158 -18.76 -12.37 -1.15
CA GLN A 158 -20.02 -13.03 -0.79
C GLN A 158 -20.06 -13.51 0.67
N SER A 159 -18.92 -13.66 1.29
CA SER A 159 -18.78 -14.07 2.70
C SER A 159 -18.49 -12.91 3.64
N ASP A 160 -18.78 -11.67 3.22
CA ASP A 160 -18.55 -10.45 4.00
C ASP A 160 -17.09 -10.32 4.48
N GLY A 161 -16.15 -10.57 3.58
CA GLY A 161 -14.71 -10.43 3.87
C GLY A 161 -14.11 -11.60 4.65
N SER A 162 -14.71 -12.79 4.62
CA SER A 162 -14.18 -13.96 5.33
C SER A 162 -12.84 -14.42 4.76
N MET A 163 -11.79 -14.35 5.57
CA MET A 163 -10.46 -14.87 5.22
C MET A 163 -10.49 -16.38 4.99
N SER A 164 -11.28 -17.12 5.75
CA SER A 164 -11.45 -18.58 5.57
C SER A 164 -12.08 -18.93 4.22
N ALA A 165 -13.07 -18.16 3.76
CA ALA A 165 -13.67 -18.36 2.45
C ALA A 165 -12.69 -18.04 1.33
N LEU A 166 -11.92 -16.95 1.45
CA LEU A 166 -10.85 -16.61 0.53
C LEU A 166 -9.81 -17.72 0.42
N LEU A 167 -9.29 -18.18 1.55
CA LEU A 167 -8.26 -19.22 1.58
C LEU A 167 -8.78 -20.55 1.02
N LYS A 168 -10.01 -20.94 1.38
CA LYS A 168 -10.63 -22.13 0.82
C LYS A 168 -10.69 -22.04 -0.69
N SER A 169 -11.17 -20.93 -1.25
CA SER A 169 -11.24 -20.74 -2.70
C SER A 169 -9.88 -20.83 -3.39
N LEU A 170 -8.83 -20.22 -2.80
CA LEU A 170 -7.49 -20.27 -3.36
C LEU A 170 -6.88 -21.68 -3.29
N LEU A 171 -6.93 -22.33 -2.12
CA LEU A 171 -6.23 -23.59 -1.86
C LEU A 171 -6.93 -24.81 -2.50
N THR A 172 -8.20 -24.68 -2.93
CA THR A 172 -8.92 -25.72 -3.70
C THR A 172 -8.96 -25.41 -5.19
N SER A 173 -8.33 -24.34 -5.67
CA SER A 173 -8.29 -23.99 -7.08
C SER A 173 -7.32 -24.86 -7.87
N ASP A 174 -7.59 -25.00 -9.17
CA ASP A 174 -6.68 -25.71 -10.09
C ASP A 174 -5.28 -25.09 -10.09
N ALA A 175 -5.17 -23.77 -9.97
CA ALA A 175 -3.90 -23.05 -9.88
C ALA A 175 -3.03 -23.45 -8.68
N PHE A 176 -3.66 -23.96 -7.60
CA PHE A 176 -2.96 -24.48 -6.42
C PHE A 176 -2.69 -25.97 -6.53
N LEU A 177 -3.69 -26.75 -6.97
CA LEU A 177 -3.63 -28.22 -6.96
C LEU A 177 -2.78 -28.78 -8.11
N TYR A 178 -2.75 -28.10 -9.25
CA TYR A 178 -2.06 -28.57 -10.45
C TYR A 178 -0.95 -27.59 -10.84
N ARG A 179 0.28 -28.06 -10.84
CA ARG A 179 1.40 -27.32 -11.43
C ARG A 179 1.50 -27.66 -12.91
N THR A 180 1.41 -26.66 -13.77
CA THR A 180 1.89 -26.79 -15.15
C THR A 180 3.39 -27.05 -15.09
N GLY A 181 3.83 -28.19 -15.66
CA GLY A 181 5.27 -28.47 -15.81
C GLY A 181 5.94 -27.28 -16.54
N ALA A 182 7.16 -26.95 -16.16
CA ALA A 182 7.95 -25.98 -16.89
C ALA A 182 7.97 -26.41 -18.36
N ASN A 183 7.46 -25.54 -19.25
CA ASN A 183 7.50 -25.80 -20.67
C ASN A 183 8.99 -25.75 -21.14
N PRO A 184 9.62 -26.86 -21.52
CA PRO A 184 11.04 -26.85 -21.90
C PRO A 184 11.31 -26.18 -23.25
N LYS A 185 10.30 -25.58 -23.89
CA LYS A 185 10.42 -24.88 -25.17
C LYS A 185 10.69 -23.37 -25.00
N GLY A 186 11.77 -23.03 -24.32
CA GLY A 186 12.15 -21.63 -24.11
C GLY A 186 13.67 -21.40 -24.05
N VAL A 187 14.47 -22.43 -24.26
CA VAL A 187 15.89 -22.27 -24.49
C VAL A 187 16.08 -22.16 -26.00
N ALA A 188 15.98 -20.94 -26.53
CA ALA A 188 16.56 -20.65 -27.84
C ALA A 188 18.05 -20.88 -27.71
N SER A 189 18.55 -21.94 -28.34
CA SER A 189 19.95 -22.14 -28.63
C SER A 189 20.44 -20.93 -29.43
N HIS A 190 21.21 -20.05 -28.81
CA HIS A 190 22.14 -19.22 -29.57
C HIS A 190 23.26 -20.16 -30.02
N GLU A 191 23.10 -20.72 -31.19
CA GLU A 191 24.19 -21.27 -31.97
C GLU A 191 24.70 -20.13 -32.87
N ASP A 192 26.02 -19.88 -32.73
CA ASP A 192 26.99 -19.16 -33.54
C ASP A 192 26.75 -17.66 -33.84
#